data_668f070bf4c39a79e6e4bb48996d4e70
#
_entry.id   668f070bf4c39a79e6e4bb48996d4e70
#
_cell.length_a   1.000
_cell.length_b   1.000
_cell.length_c   1.000
_cell.angle_alpha   90.00
_cell.angle_beta   90.00
_cell.angle_gamma   90.00
#
_symmetry.space_group_name_H-M   'P 1'
#
loop_
_entity.id
_entity.type
_entity.pdbx_description
1 polymer ?
#
loop_
_entity_poly.entity_id
_entity_poly.type
_entity_poly.pdbx_seq_one_letter_code
_entity_poly.pdbx_strand_id
1 'polypeptide(L)'
;MCLNETSPATILAVDDSLVIQKMVRQTLGENYRILVASNTLEALGQLHHDSIDLMLLDIAMPGVDGLELCRIIRRTPHLEKLPIIMLTARDTVCDKIEGRLAGATEYLTKPFDPEQLQITVHKILTVAGQMQ
;
A
#
# COMPACT_ATOMS: atom_id res chain seq x y z
N MET A 1 18.61 17.83 17.52
CA MET A 1 18.54 17.42 16.97
C MET A 1 18.16 17.14 16.68
N CYS A 2 17.91 16.96 16.66
CA CYS A 2 17.62 16.46 16.20
C CYS A 2 17.18 16.13 15.78
N LEU A 3 16.98 16.04 15.78
CA LEU A 3 16.72 15.61 15.37
C LEU A 3 16.06 15.24 14.89
N ASN A 4 15.91 15.37 14.67
CA ASN A 4 15.25 14.97 14.11
C ASN A 4 14.62 14.19 14.04
N GLU A 5 14.18 14.32 14.37
CA GLU A 5 13.68 13.20 14.15
C GLU A 5 12.78 13.11 13.15
N THR A 6 13.02 12.31 12.23
CA THR A 6 12.08 12.07 11.16
C THR A 6 10.94 11.25 11.70
N SER A 7 9.74 11.65 11.42
CA SER A 7 8.56 10.84 11.70
C SER A 7 8.66 9.54 10.89
N PRO A 8 8.17 8.42 11.42
CA PRO A 8 8.12 7.20 10.64
C PRO A 8 7.23 7.38 9.42
N ALA A 9 7.55 6.68 8.36
CA ALA A 9 6.71 6.70 7.16
C ALA A 9 5.33 6.14 7.48
N THR A 10 4.33 6.65 6.79
CA THR A 10 2.94 6.25 6.98
C THR A 10 2.51 5.36 5.84
N ILE A 11 1.98 4.18 6.18
CA ILE A 11 1.51 3.20 5.22
C ILE A 11 0.01 3.04 5.37
N LEU A 12 -0.72 3.14 4.26
CA LEU A 12 -2.16 2.90 4.23
C LEU A 12 -2.39 1.50 3.67
N ALA A 13 -3.02 0.63 4.46
CA ALA A 13 -3.36 -0.71 4.04
C ALA A 13 -4.86 -0.76 3.70
N VAL A 14 -5.17 -1.03 2.45
CA VAL A 14 -6.55 -1.09 1.95
C VAL A 14 -6.92 -2.54 1.70
N ASP A 15 -7.71 -3.12 2.58
CA ASP A 15 -8.11 -4.52 2.52
C ASP A 15 -9.33 -4.69 3.41
N ASP A 16 -10.35 -5.41 2.92
CA ASP A 16 -11.56 -5.62 3.70
C ASP A 16 -11.42 -6.74 4.74
N SER A 17 -10.31 -7.46 4.74
CA SER A 17 -10.06 -8.54 5.70
C SER A 17 -9.44 -7.99 6.98
N LEU A 18 -10.14 -8.16 8.10
CA LEU A 18 -9.60 -7.74 9.38
C LEU A 18 -8.36 -8.53 9.76
N VAL A 19 -8.28 -9.79 9.32
CA VAL A 19 -7.10 -10.63 9.57
C VAL A 19 -5.88 -10.04 8.89
N ILE A 20 -6.02 -9.63 7.64
CA ILE A 20 -4.92 -9.03 6.90
C ILE A 20 -4.53 -7.68 7.51
N GLN A 21 -5.51 -6.86 7.87
CA GLN A 21 -5.22 -5.57 8.51
C GLN A 21 -4.40 -5.77 9.78
N LYS A 22 -4.80 -6.76 10.59
CA LYS A 22 -4.08 -7.04 11.83
C LYS A 22 -2.67 -7.55 11.54
N MET A 23 -2.52 -8.42 10.54
CA MET A 23 -1.23 -8.95 10.17
C MET A 23 -0.28 -7.83 9.70
N VAL A 24 -0.79 -6.90 8.92
CA VAL A 24 0.00 -5.77 8.45
C VAL A 24 0.47 -4.92 9.64
N ARG A 25 -0.44 -4.64 10.59
CA ARG A 25 -0.06 -3.88 11.78
C ARG A 25 1.01 -4.59 12.59
N GLN A 26 0.88 -5.91 12.75
CA GLN A 26 1.86 -6.69 13.51
C GLN A 26 3.19 -6.75 12.80
N THR A 27 3.17 -6.87 11.48
CA THR A 27 4.39 -7.03 10.70
C THR A 27 5.15 -5.72 10.55
N LEU A 28 4.44 -4.61 10.33
CA LEU A 28 5.06 -3.33 9.98
C LEU A 28 4.95 -2.26 11.06
N GLY A 29 4.12 -2.46 12.08
CA GLY A 29 3.75 -1.40 12.99
C GLY A 29 4.86 -0.89 13.90
N GLU A 30 5.96 -1.64 14.05
CA GLU A 30 7.07 -1.18 14.88
C GLU A 30 7.92 -0.13 14.18
N ASN A 31 7.94 -0.16 12.86
CA ASN A 31 8.80 0.72 12.08
C ASN A 31 8.05 1.78 11.29
N TYR A 32 6.73 1.63 11.15
CA TYR A 32 5.93 2.52 10.32
C TYR A 32 4.62 2.83 11.03
N ARG A 33 4.05 4.00 10.68
CA ARG A 33 2.71 4.34 11.13
C ARG A 33 1.73 3.67 10.17
N ILE A 34 0.84 2.82 10.70
CA ILE A 34 -0.08 2.05 9.87
C ILE A 34 -1.49 2.61 10.01
N LEU A 35 -2.08 2.97 8.87
CA LEU A 35 -3.49 3.30 8.77
C LEU A 35 -4.16 2.21 7.95
N VAL A 36 -5.42 1.94 8.22
CA VAL A 36 -6.15 0.92 7.49
C VAL A 36 -7.44 1.49 6.91
N ALA A 37 -7.86 0.94 5.79
CA ALA A 37 -9.15 1.24 5.18
C ALA A 37 -9.74 -0.07 4.69
N SER A 38 -11.04 -0.23 4.86
CA SER A 38 -11.73 -1.47 4.50
C SER A 38 -12.38 -1.41 3.13
N ASN A 39 -12.37 -0.25 2.50
CA ASN A 39 -12.97 -0.08 1.17
C ASN A 39 -12.35 1.15 0.49
N THR A 40 -12.72 1.34 -0.77
CA THR A 40 -12.18 2.41 -1.59
C THR A 40 -12.53 3.79 -1.05
N LEU A 41 -13.76 3.96 -0.56
CA LEU A 41 -14.19 5.26 -0.07
C LEU A 41 -13.39 5.69 1.16
N GLU A 42 -13.17 4.74 2.09
CA GLU A 42 -12.33 5.01 3.26
C GLU A 42 -10.90 5.34 2.83
N ALA A 43 -10.38 4.59 1.85
CA ALA A 43 -9.03 4.83 1.35
C ALA A 43 -8.88 6.24 0.79
N LEU A 44 -9.85 6.68 -0.02
CA LEU A 44 -9.80 8.01 -0.60
C LEU A 44 -9.87 9.09 0.49
N GLY A 45 -10.68 8.87 1.52
CA GLY A 45 -10.74 9.79 2.66
C GLY A 45 -9.41 9.91 3.37
N GLN A 46 -8.75 8.77 3.62
CA GLN A 46 -7.44 8.76 4.28
C GLN A 46 -6.39 9.46 3.41
N LEU A 47 -6.41 9.21 2.11
CA LEU A 47 -5.47 9.85 1.18
C LEU A 47 -5.67 11.36 1.14
N HIS A 48 -6.89 11.82 1.37
CA HIS A 48 -7.19 13.24 1.39
C HIS A 48 -6.74 13.90 2.70
N HIS A 49 -6.91 13.21 3.82
CA HIS A 49 -6.65 13.79 5.14
C HIS A 49 -5.22 13.59 5.63
N ASP A 50 -4.55 12.53 5.23
CA ASP A 50 -3.26 12.16 5.79
C ASP A 50 -2.19 12.13 4.72
N SER A 51 -0.93 12.40 5.13
CA SER A 51 0.21 12.19 4.24
C SER A 51 0.55 10.71 4.25
N ILE A 52 0.35 10.07 3.14
CA ILE A 52 0.60 8.63 2.98
C ILE A 52 1.86 8.46 2.13
N ASP A 53 2.79 7.62 2.61
CA ASP A 53 4.06 7.40 1.93
C ASP A 53 4.05 6.15 1.07
N LEU A 54 3.16 5.20 1.36
CA LEU A 54 3.05 3.96 0.61
C LEU A 54 1.68 3.36 0.86
N MET A 55 1.11 2.73 -0.17
CA MET A 55 -0.18 2.06 -0.02
C MET A 55 -0.06 0.58 -0.34
N LEU A 56 -0.64 -0.25 0.53
CA LEU A 56 -0.87 -1.67 0.27
C LEU A 56 -2.31 -1.80 -0.18
N LEU A 57 -2.55 -2.44 -1.30
CA LEU A 57 -3.89 -2.44 -1.90
C LEU A 57 -4.29 -3.83 -2.36
N ASP A 58 -5.39 -4.34 -1.81
CA ASP A 58 -5.99 -5.58 -2.30
C ASP A 58 -6.94 -5.23 -3.45
N ILE A 59 -6.74 -5.86 -4.60
CA ILE A 59 -7.59 -5.61 -5.76
C ILE A 59 -8.81 -6.52 -5.80
N ALA A 60 -8.90 -7.48 -4.89
CA ALA A 60 -10.00 -8.46 -4.87
C ALA A 60 -11.11 -8.10 -3.89
N MET A 61 -11.19 -6.84 -3.46
CA MET A 61 -12.24 -6.42 -2.54
C MET A 61 -13.59 -6.37 -3.25
N PRO A 62 -14.67 -6.73 -2.53
CA PRO A 62 -16.01 -6.60 -3.12
C PRO A 62 -16.36 -5.13 -3.36
N GLY A 63 -17.14 -4.87 -4.38
CA GLY A 63 -17.58 -3.51 -4.72
C GLY A 63 -16.67 -2.86 -5.72
N VAL A 64 -15.95 -1.84 -5.28
CA VAL A 64 -15.11 -1.07 -6.20
C VAL A 64 -13.83 -1.83 -6.50
N ASP A 65 -13.48 -1.85 -7.78
CA ASP A 65 -12.29 -2.51 -8.28
C ASP A 65 -11.04 -1.79 -7.78
N GLY A 66 -10.14 -2.53 -7.10
CA GLY A 66 -8.88 -1.98 -6.63
C GLY A 66 -7.98 -1.51 -7.77
N LEU A 67 -8.08 -2.13 -8.95
CA LEU A 67 -7.35 -1.66 -10.12
C LEU A 67 -7.80 -0.25 -10.50
N GLU A 68 -9.09 0.02 -10.40
CA GLU A 68 -9.61 1.35 -10.71
C GLU A 68 -9.12 2.37 -9.68
N LEU A 69 -9.08 2.00 -8.41
CA LEU A 69 -8.53 2.89 -7.39
C LEU A 69 -7.09 3.25 -7.71
N CYS A 70 -6.29 2.27 -8.12
CA CYS A 70 -4.91 2.51 -8.50
C CYS A 70 -4.83 3.51 -9.67
N ARG A 71 -5.69 3.34 -10.68
CA ARG A 71 -5.73 4.26 -11.82
C ARG A 71 -6.11 5.68 -11.40
N ILE A 72 -7.07 5.79 -10.48
CA ILE A 72 -7.49 7.10 -9.97
C ILE A 72 -6.32 7.79 -9.29
N ILE A 73 -5.59 7.06 -8.44
CA ILE A 73 -4.44 7.61 -7.74
C ILE A 73 -3.38 8.10 -8.74
N ARG A 74 -3.11 7.32 -9.77
CA ARG A 74 -2.11 7.68 -10.78
C ARG A 74 -2.50 8.92 -11.58
N ARG A 75 -3.79 9.24 -11.63
CA ARG A 75 -4.28 10.43 -12.35
C ARG A 75 -4.51 11.61 -11.42
N THR A 76 -4.28 11.45 -10.13
CA THR A 76 -4.52 12.51 -9.15
C THR A 76 -3.21 13.26 -8.89
N PRO A 77 -3.17 14.57 -9.13
CA PRO A 77 -1.97 15.36 -8.82
C PRO A 77 -1.55 15.14 -7.38
N HIS A 78 -0.29 15.19 -7.11
CA HIS A 78 0.39 14.95 -5.83
C HIS A 78 0.25 13.53 -5.28
N LEU A 79 -0.55 12.67 -5.89
CA LEU A 79 -0.61 11.24 -5.55
C LEU A 79 -0.07 10.36 -6.67
N GLU A 80 0.26 10.94 -7.81
CA GLU A 80 0.62 10.17 -9.00
C GLU A 80 1.89 9.32 -8.82
N LYS A 81 2.75 9.68 -7.85
CA LYS A 81 3.99 8.93 -7.60
C LYS A 81 3.93 8.12 -6.32
N LEU A 82 2.76 8.04 -5.67
CA LEU A 82 2.61 7.25 -4.45
C LEU A 82 2.96 5.79 -4.74
N PRO A 83 3.93 5.20 -4.00
CA PRO A 83 4.22 3.78 -4.18
C PRO A 83 3.00 2.94 -3.80
N ILE A 84 2.65 1.99 -4.65
CA ILE A 84 1.51 1.10 -4.43
C ILE A 84 1.99 -0.33 -4.58
N ILE A 85 1.83 -1.12 -3.51
CA ILE A 85 2.07 -2.55 -3.55
C ILE A 85 0.71 -3.23 -3.59
N MET A 86 0.45 -3.99 -4.64
CA MET A 86 -0.75 -4.82 -4.68
C MET A 86 -0.52 -6.06 -3.85
N LEU A 87 -1.43 -6.34 -2.94
CA LEU A 87 -1.32 -7.43 -1.98
C LEU A 87 -2.61 -8.23 -2.06
N THR A 88 -2.63 -9.26 -2.90
CA THR A 88 -3.88 -9.89 -3.30
C THR A 88 -3.70 -11.38 -3.55
N ALA A 89 -4.82 -12.12 -3.49
CA ALA A 89 -4.83 -13.54 -3.82
C ALA A 89 -4.83 -13.81 -5.34
N ARG A 90 -5.03 -12.78 -6.15
CA ARG A 90 -4.98 -12.93 -7.60
C ARG A 90 -3.52 -13.11 -8.03
N ASP A 91 -3.20 -14.27 -8.58
CA ASP A 91 -1.79 -14.62 -8.81
C ASP A 91 -1.45 -15.04 -10.24
N THR A 92 -2.39 -14.88 -11.19
CA THR A 92 -2.08 -15.23 -12.57
C THR A 92 -1.17 -14.20 -13.21
N VAL A 93 -0.50 -14.60 -14.28
CA VAL A 93 0.35 -13.67 -15.04
C VAL A 93 -0.49 -12.50 -15.54
N CYS A 94 -1.71 -12.77 -16.01
CA CYS A 94 -2.60 -11.71 -16.47
C CYS A 94 -2.95 -10.73 -15.36
N ASP A 95 -3.23 -11.24 -14.17
CA ASP A 95 -3.52 -10.38 -13.01
C ASP A 95 -2.36 -9.44 -12.72
N LYS A 96 -1.14 -9.97 -12.76
CA LYS A 96 0.05 -9.17 -12.47
C LYS A 96 0.31 -8.13 -13.54
N ILE A 97 0.06 -8.48 -14.79
CA ILE A 97 0.20 -7.52 -15.89
C ILE A 97 -0.84 -6.41 -15.74
N GLU A 98 -2.09 -6.76 -15.42
CA GLU A 98 -3.13 -5.76 -15.22
C GLU A 98 -2.77 -4.82 -14.05
N GLY A 99 -2.23 -5.37 -12.97
CA GLY A 99 -1.80 -4.56 -11.84
C GLY A 99 -0.72 -3.56 -12.23
N ARG A 100 0.27 -4.03 -12.98
CA ARG A 100 1.35 -3.15 -13.44
C ARG A 100 0.82 -2.08 -14.39
N LEU A 101 -0.06 -2.44 -15.30
CA LEU A 101 -0.65 -1.48 -16.23
C LEU A 101 -1.52 -0.45 -15.51
N ALA A 102 -2.15 -0.84 -14.41
CA ALA A 102 -2.93 0.10 -13.60
C ALA A 102 -2.04 1.04 -12.80
N GLY A 103 -0.75 0.73 -12.65
CA GLY A 103 0.21 1.61 -12.01
C GLY A 103 0.82 1.08 -10.74
N ALA A 104 0.71 -0.22 -10.45
CA ALA A 104 1.31 -0.79 -9.25
C ALA A 104 2.83 -0.71 -9.31
N THR A 105 3.44 -0.37 -8.19
CA THR A 105 4.90 -0.36 -8.05
C THR A 105 5.41 -1.78 -7.88
N GLU A 106 4.67 -2.59 -7.11
CA GLU A 106 5.05 -3.97 -6.85
C GLU A 106 3.80 -4.81 -6.63
N TYR A 107 3.93 -6.13 -6.69
CA TYR A 107 2.79 -7.06 -6.62
C TYR A 107 3.20 -8.23 -5.74
N LEU A 108 2.52 -8.44 -4.62
CA LEU A 108 2.74 -9.58 -3.74
C LEU A 108 1.47 -10.41 -3.67
N THR A 109 1.62 -11.72 -3.79
CA THR A 109 0.49 -12.66 -3.80
C THR A 109 0.25 -13.20 -2.40
N LYS A 110 -1.02 -13.26 -1.98
CA LYS A 110 -1.42 -13.90 -0.73
C LYS A 110 -1.50 -15.41 -0.94
N PRO A 111 -1.10 -16.20 0.03
CA PRO A 111 -0.48 -15.78 1.30
C PRO A 111 0.95 -15.33 1.05
N PHE A 112 1.37 -14.30 1.78
CA PHE A 112 2.70 -13.76 1.63
C PHE A 112 3.52 -14.03 2.88
N ASP A 113 4.84 -14.01 2.70
CA ASP A 113 5.78 -14.12 3.81
C ASP A 113 5.90 -12.73 4.47
N PRO A 114 5.62 -12.62 5.79
CA PRO A 114 5.76 -11.31 6.46
C PRO A 114 7.13 -10.69 6.27
N GLU A 115 8.18 -11.50 6.28
CA GLU A 115 9.54 -10.98 6.07
C GLU A 115 9.69 -10.40 4.67
N GLN A 116 9.11 -11.06 3.67
CA GLN A 116 9.14 -10.53 2.30
C GLN A 116 8.41 -9.21 2.20
N LEU A 117 7.30 -9.06 2.91
CA LEU A 117 6.57 -7.80 2.94
C LEU A 117 7.44 -6.69 3.56
N GLN A 118 8.11 -6.99 4.67
CA GLN A 118 9.01 -6.04 5.31
C GLN A 118 10.12 -5.60 4.36
N ILE A 119 10.75 -6.55 3.70
CA ILE A 119 11.85 -6.26 2.77
C ILE A 119 11.36 -5.41 1.61
N THR A 120 10.22 -5.75 1.04
CA THR A 120 9.67 -5.02 -0.11
C THR A 120 9.31 -3.59 0.26
N VAL A 121 8.65 -3.41 1.40
CA VAL A 121 8.26 -2.07 1.87
C VAL A 121 9.51 -1.22 2.11
N HIS A 122 10.49 -1.76 2.82
CA HIS A 122 11.72 -1.03 3.12
C HIS A 122 12.43 -0.61 1.84
N LYS A 123 12.55 -1.53 0.90
CA LYS A 123 13.23 -1.28 -0.37
C LYS A 123 12.53 -0.16 -1.14
N ILE A 124 11.21 -0.21 -1.23
CA ILE A 124 10.47 0.77 -2.01
C ILE A 124 10.54 2.15 -1.35
N LEU A 125 10.39 2.22 -0.04
CA LEU A 125 10.46 3.50 0.66
C LEU A 125 11.85 4.11 0.60
N THR A 126 12.90 3.26 0.61
CA THR A 126 14.27 3.75 0.47
C THR A 126 14.47 4.36 -0.91
N VAL A 127 14.01 3.67 -1.96
CA VAL A 127 14.14 4.18 -3.33
C VAL A 127 13.34 5.47 -3.49
N ALA A 128 12.19 5.58 -2.84
CA ALA A 128 11.37 6.77 -2.92
C ALA A 128 11.92 7.94 -2.09
N GLY A 129 13.01 7.71 -1.32
CA GLY A 129 13.60 8.78 -0.50
C GLY A 129 12.90 9.00 0.82
N GLN A 130 12.04 8.08 1.24
CA GLN A 130 11.29 8.23 2.49
C GLN A 130 12.06 7.72 3.70
N MET A 131 13.11 6.92 3.47
CA MET A 131 13.95 6.38 4.53
C MET A 131 15.39 6.77 4.25
N GLN A 132 15.94 7.52 5.17
CA GLN A 132 17.31 8.02 5.02
C GLN A 132 18.29 7.24 5.87
#